data_c25d2616a81f461f5ef128f232e2f953
#
_entry.id   c25d2616a81f461f5ef128f232e2f953
#
_cell.length_a   1.000
_cell.length_b   1.000
_cell.length_c   1.000
_cell.angle_alpha   90.00
_cell.angle_beta   90.00
_cell.angle_gamma   90.00
#
_symmetry.space_group_name_H-M   'P 1'
#
loop_
_entity.id
_entity.type
_entity.pdbx_description
1 polymer ?
#
loop_
_entity_poly.entity_id
_entity_poly.type
_entity_poly.pdbx_seq_one_letter_code
_entity_poly.pdbx_strand_id
1 'polypeptide(L)'
;MTTTRQAEFDQRYQTHLKHLKLKGLQPKTIEAYSRAIRRMGEYFDWQIDALSSSQLTDYFSDLVATHSWSSVKLDLYGYKFYTQHVLRKPWGMPDLVKPPKTQRLPDIVTVEEAARLFAATRCLSYRVFFFTIYSMGLRLGEGLALRLGDIDAARARVQVRDAKGNRDRLVPLPAPTLSVLRRFWQIHRNAQWLFPSRQGGAAAAREARLPLDRGGVQTTLRRVVQDCRLKKTSPPTVFATAMQLT
;
A
#
# COMPACT_ATOMS: atom_id res chain seq x y z
N MET A 1 20.80 -15.98 29.70
CA MET A 1 20.63 -16.81 28.47
C MET A 1 19.84 -16.12 27.38
N THR A 2 18.76 -15.40 27.66
CA THR A 2 17.94 -14.69 26.67
C THR A 2 18.70 -13.60 25.90
N THR A 3 19.59 -12.88 26.58
CA THR A 3 20.36 -11.78 25.98
C THR A 3 21.31 -12.22 24.86
N THR A 4 21.93 -13.41 25.01
CA THR A 4 22.85 -13.98 24.00
C THR A 4 22.08 -14.42 22.75
N ARG A 5 20.94 -15.09 22.91
CA ARG A 5 20.08 -15.55 21.81
C ARG A 5 19.56 -14.38 20.99
N GLN A 6 19.12 -13.33 21.67
CA GLN A 6 18.63 -12.11 20.99
C GLN A 6 19.75 -11.42 20.22
N ALA A 7 20.98 -11.36 20.76
CA ALA A 7 22.12 -10.77 20.07
C ALA A 7 22.50 -11.54 18.80
N GLU A 8 22.48 -12.88 18.84
CA GLU A 8 22.69 -13.73 17.65
C GLU A 8 21.61 -13.55 16.60
N PHE A 9 20.34 -13.50 17.04
CA PHE A 9 19.21 -13.17 16.15
C PHE A 9 19.39 -11.80 15.51
N ASP A 10 19.73 -10.77 16.27
CA ASP A 10 19.90 -9.41 15.77
C ASP A 10 21.00 -9.33 14.72
N GLN A 11 22.11 -10.04 14.90
CA GLN A 11 23.18 -10.11 13.91
C GLN A 11 22.70 -10.72 12.57
N ARG A 12 21.97 -11.83 12.64
CA ARG A 12 21.39 -12.49 11.46
C ARG A 12 20.26 -11.67 10.85
N TYR A 13 19.48 -10.99 11.67
CA TYR A 13 18.45 -10.08 11.22
C TYR A 13 19.05 -8.90 10.42
N GLN A 14 20.19 -8.33 10.86
CA GLN A 14 20.89 -7.31 10.08
C GLN A 14 21.38 -7.86 8.73
N THR A 15 21.86 -9.10 8.71
CA THR A 15 22.23 -9.78 7.47
C THR A 15 21.03 -9.98 6.55
N HIS A 16 19.89 -10.36 7.09
CA HIS A 16 18.61 -10.45 6.36
C HIS A 16 18.24 -9.12 5.70
N LEU A 17 18.30 -8.02 6.44
CA LEU A 17 18.03 -6.68 5.92
C LEU A 17 18.96 -6.29 4.76
N LYS A 18 20.26 -6.60 4.88
CA LYS A 18 21.24 -6.38 3.81
C LYS A 18 20.89 -7.18 2.56
N HIS A 19 20.56 -8.47 2.71
CA HIS A 19 20.20 -9.32 1.57
C HIS A 19 18.90 -8.88 0.88
N LEU A 20 17.88 -8.45 1.64
CA LEU A 20 16.65 -7.90 1.07
C LEU A 20 16.93 -6.65 0.19
N LYS A 21 17.83 -5.77 0.66
CA LYS A 21 18.25 -4.58 -0.11
C LYS A 21 19.02 -4.98 -1.35
N LEU A 22 20.00 -5.87 -1.23
CA LEU A 22 20.80 -6.35 -2.37
C LEU A 22 19.96 -7.08 -3.43
N LYS A 23 18.87 -7.72 -3.03
CA LYS A 23 17.91 -8.34 -3.95
C LYS A 23 17.09 -7.32 -4.75
N GLY A 24 17.21 -6.02 -4.46
CA GLY A 24 16.47 -4.96 -5.14
C GLY A 24 14.98 -4.94 -4.84
N LEU A 25 14.58 -5.43 -3.65
CA LEU A 25 13.18 -5.44 -3.26
C LEU A 25 12.69 -4.03 -2.93
N GLN A 26 11.42 -3.79 -3.21
CA GLN A 26 10.77 -2.52 -2.87
C GLN A 26 10.76 -2.28 -1.35
N PRO A 27 10.91 -1.02 -0.87
CA PRO A 27 10.98 -0.70 0.55
C PRO A 27 9.84 -1.30 1.38
N LYS A 28 8.61 -1.31 0.85
CA LYS A 28 7.45 -1.93 1.53
C LYS A 28 7.55 -3.44 1.66
N THR A 29 8.18 -4.11 0.69
CA THR A 29 8.41 -5.56 0.75
C THR A 29 9.50 -5.87 1.77
N ILE A 30 10.58 -5.06 1.80
CA ILE A 30 11.63 -5.16 2.80
C ILE A 30 11.03 -5.01 4.21
N GLU A 31 10.24 -3.97 4.44
CA GLU A 31 9.56 -3.74 5.71
C GLU A 31 8.64 -4.91 6.11
N ALA A 32 7.87 -5.46 5.16
CA ALA A 32 6.97 -6.57 5.43
C ALA A 32 7.72 -7.85 5.83
N TYR A 33 8.78 -8.21 5.08
CA TYR A 33 9.59 -9.39 5.38
C TYR A 33 10.40 -9.21 6.68
N SER A 34 10.85 -7.99 6.96
CA SER A 34 11.53 -7.67 8.21
C SER A 34 10.62 -7.85 9.43
N ARG A 35 9.37 -7.37 9.34
CA ARG A 35 8.36 -7.57 10.40
C ARG A 35 8.00 -9.05 10.57
N ALA A 36 7.92 -9.81 9.49
CA ALA A 36 7.68 -11.24 9.53
C ALA A 36 8.74 -11.97 10.36
N ILE A 37 10.02 -11.71 10.07
CA ILE A 37 11.13 -12.35 10.79
C ILE A 37 11.17 -11.93 12.27
N ARG A 38 10.87 -10.68 12.62
CA ARG A 38 10.75 -10.26 14.01
C ARG A 38 9.62 -10.98 14.74
N ARG A 39 8.44 -11.08 14.13
CA ARG A 39 7.29 -11.80 14.70
C ARG A 39 7.61 -13.26 14.97
N MET A 40 8.30 -13.93 14.05
CA MET A 40 8.78 -15.28 14.26
C MET A 40 9.81 -15.36 15.40
N GLY A 41 10.74 -14.39 15.46
CA GLY A 41 11.70 -14.29 16.55
C GLY A 41 11.02 -14.18 17.92
N GLU A 42 10.02 -13.31 18.04
CA GLU A 42 9.23 -13.15 19.27
C GLU A 42 8.45 -14.43 19.63
N TYR A 43 7.88 -15.13 18.66
CA TYR A 43 7.13 -16.36 18.89
C TYR A 43 8.02 -17.53 19.34
N PHE A 44 9.26 -17.65 18.81
CA PHE A 44 10.18 -18.74 19.07
C PHE A 44 11.34 -18.35 20.00
N ASP A 45 11.15 -17.37 20.87
CA ASP A 45 12.19 -16.90 21.81
C ASP A 45 13.55 -16.66 21.12
N TRP A 46 13.49 -15.98 19.96
CA TRP A 46 14.62 -15.60 19.10
C TRP A 46 15.39 -16.77 18.46
N GLN A 47 14.85 -17.99 18.50
CA GLN A 47 15.46 -19.19 17.93
C GLN A 47 14.72 -19.67 16.68
N ILE A 48 15.00 -19.04 15.54
CA ILE A 48 14.31 -19.35 14.27
C ILE A 48 15.17 -20.10 13.24
N ASP A 49 16.40 -20.47 13.59
CA ASP A 49 17.36 -20.98 12.62
C ASP A 49 17.25 -22.48 12.37
N ALA A 50 16.64 -23.20 13.27
CA ALA A 50 16.55 -24.67 13.25
C ALA A 50 15.12 -25.15 13.58
N LEU A 51 14.11 -24.45 13.08
CA LEU A 51 12.71 -24.83 13.29
C LEU A 51 12.40 -26.13 12.57
N SER A 52 11.73 -27.05 13.27
CA SER A 52 11.18 -28.27 12.69
C SER A 52 9.91 -27.97 11.86
N SER A 53 9.55 -28.91 10.99
CA SER A 53 8.28 -28.81 10.22
C SER A 53 7.07 -28.73 11.16
N SER A 54 7.08 -29.42 12.30
CA SER A 54 5.99 -29.35 13.29
C SER A 54 5.88 -27.94 13.86
N GLN A 55 6.97 -27.36 14.35
CA GLN A 55 6.99 -26.00 14.90
C GLN A 55 6.50 -24.96 13.89
N LEU A 56 6.89 -25.10 12.63
CA LEU A 56 6.41 -24.21 11.58
C LEU A 56 4.90 -24.40 11.31
N THR A 57 4.43 -25.63 11.36
CA THR A 57 2.99 -25.91 11.20
C THR A 57 2.17 -25.29 12.32
N ASP A 58 2.63 -25.42 13.57
CA ASP A 58 1.97 -24.82 14.74
C ASP A 58 1.96 -23.29 14.64
N TYR A 59 3.09 -22.67 14.32
CA TYR A 59 3.19 -21.22 14.10
C TYR A 59 2.22 -20.72 13.03
N PHE A 60 2.19 -21.38 11.86
CA PHE A 60 1.30 -20.93 10.78
C PHE A 60 -0.17 -21.23 11.07
N SER A 61 -0.48 -22.26 11.85
CA SER A 61 -1.83 -22.52 12.33
C SER A 61 -2.33 -21.39 13.22
N ASP A 62 -1.53 -20.97 14.20
CA ASP A 62 -1.85 -19.85 15.09
C ASP A 62 -1.95 -18.53 14.32
N LEU A 63 -1.07 -18.33 13.35
CA LEU A 63 -1.08 -17.13 12.53
C LEU A 63 -2.32 -17.04 11.64
N VAL A 64 -2.79 -18.15 11.09
CA VAL A 64 -4.04 -18.21 10.30
C VAL A 64 -5.26 -17.90 11.17
N ALA A 65 -5.27 -18.32 12.43
CA ALA A 65 -6.36 -18.04 13.37
C ALA A 65 -6.46 -16.56 13.76
N THR A 66 -5.32 -15.84 13.77
CA THR A 66 -5.23 -14.48 14.31
C THR A 66 -5.01 -13.40 13.25
N HIS A 67 -4.54 -13.76 12.06
CA HIS A 67 -4.14 -12.81 11.01
C HIS A 67 -4.79 -13.13 9.66
N SER A 68 -4.79 -12.11 8.78
CA SER A 68 -5.24 -12.32 7.40
C SER A 68 -4.27 -13.22 6.61
N TRP A 69 -4.79 -13.95 5.64
CA TRP A 69 -3.98 -14.74 4.71
C TRP A 69 -2.89 -13.93 3.98
N SER A 70 -3.09 -12.63 3.81
CA SER A 70 -2.04 -11.75 3.26
C SER A 70 -0.85 -11.64 4.19
N SER A 71 -1.09 -11.53 5.51
CA SER A 71 -0.02 -11.52 6.52
C SER A 71 0.69 -12.87 6.60
N VAL A 72 -0.07 -13.97 6.61
CA VAL A 72 0.47 -15.33 6.60
C VAL A 72 1.42 -15.55 5.41
N LYS A 73 1.03 -15.10 4.21
CA LYS A 73 1.90 -15.15 3.02
C LYS A 73 3.18 -14.34 3.19
N LEU A 74 3.12 -13.19 3.82
CA LEU A 74 4.31 -12.36 4.04
C LEU A 74 5.29 -13.05 5.01
N ASP A 75 4.78 -13.68 6.05
CA ASP A 75 5.61 -14.44 6.99
C ASP A 75 6.22 -15.67 6.31
N LEU A 76 5.43 -16.41 5.55
CA LEU A 76 5.91 -17.56 4.78
C LEU A 76 7.05 -17.18 3.81
N TYR A 77 6.84 -16.14 3.00
CA TYR A 77 7.86 -15.73 2.03
C TYR A 77 9.04 -15.01 2.69
N GLY A 78 8.82 -14.27 3.78
CA GLY A 78 9.87 -13.67 4.56
C GLY A 78 10.80 -14.73 5.18
N TYR A 79 10.23 -15.78 5.77
CA TYR A 79 10.99 -16.89 6.34
C TYR A 79 11.67 -17.75 5.27
N LYS A 80 10.99 -18.00 4.13
CA LYS A 80 11.62 -18.64 2.97
C LYS A 80 12.86 -17.89 2.52
N PHE A 81 12.76 -16.57 2.39
CA PHE A 81 13.90 -15.73 2.02
C PHE A 81 15.02 -15.80 3.05
N TYR A 82 14.70 -15.75 4.34
CA TYR A 82 15.64 -15.88 5.44
C TYR A 82 16.37 -17.22 5.41
N THR A 83 15.64 -18.32 5.29
CA THR A 83 16.20 -19.68 5.23
C THR A 83 17.15 -19.84 4.06
N GLN A 84 16.76 -19.39 2.86
CA GLN A 84 17.58 -19.54 1.66
C GLN A 84 18.81 -18.63 1.61
N HIS A 85 18.69 -17.38 2.07
CA HIS A 85 19.74 -16.38 1.87
C HIS A 85 20.58 -16.09 3.12
N VAL A 86 20.03 -16.27 4.33
CA VAL A 86 20.77 -16.06 5.57
C VAL A 86 21.32 -17.38 6.10
N LEU A 87 20.46 -18.39 6.22
CA LEU A 87 20.86 -19.70 6.73
C LEU A 87 21.51 -20.58 5.67
N ARG A 88 21.36 -20.25 4.39
CA ARG A 88 21.84 -21.03 3.23
C ARG A 88 21.34 -22.48 3.25
N LYS A 89 20.10 -22.68 3.75
CA LYS A 89 19.45 -23.99 3.80
C LYS A 89 18.43 -24.13 2.66
N PRO A 90 18.20 -25.34 2.14
CA PRO A 90 17.10 -25.56 1.19
C PRO A 90 15.77 -25.30 1.87
N TRP A 91 14.81 -24.81 1.08
CA TRP A 91 13.45 -24.63 1.57
C TRP A 91 12.74 -25.98 1.62
N GLY A 92 12.47 -26.46 2.83
CA GLY A 92 11.89 -27.79 3.09
C GLY A 92 10.50 -27.75 3.72
N MET A 93 9.80 -26.62 3.65
CA MET A 93 8.48 -26.52 4.25
C MET A 93 7.43 -27.23 3.41
N PRO A 94 6.56 -28.05 4.02
CA PRO A 94 5.47 -28.71 3.29
C PRO A 94 4.52 -27.67 2.66
N ASP A 95 4.03 -27.98 1.49
CA ASP A 95 3.05 -27.18 0.69
C ASP A 95 1.67 -27.00 1.37
N LEU A 96 1.60 -27.14 2.70
CA LEU A 96 0.37 -27.08 3.49
C LEU A 96 -0.19 -25.67 3.66
N VAL A 97 0.68 -24.65 3.65
CA VAL A 97 0.25 -23.27 3.87
C VAL A 97 -0.19 -22.66 2.54
N LYS A 98 -1.41 -22.97 2.13
CA LYS A 98 -2.01 -22.43 0.89
C LYS A 98 -3.20 -21.53 1.20
N PRO A 99 -3.15 -20.25 0.80
CA PRO A 99 -4.31 -19.40 0.96
C PRO A 99 -5.48 -19.90 0.10
N PRO A 100 -6.71 -19.82 0.61
CA PRO A 100 -7.88 -20.17 -0.18
C PRO A 100 -7.94 -19.30 -1.44
N LYS A 101 -8.22 -19.93 -2.59
CA LYS A 101 -8.44 -19.24 -3.87
C LYS A 101 -9.84 -18.62 -3.87
N THR A 102 -10.02 -17.48 -3.25
CA THR A 102 -11.26 -16.70 -3.34
C THR A 102 -11.12 -15.67 -4.45
N GLN A 103 -11.77 -15.89 -5.58
CA GLN A 103 -12.00 -14.87 -6.59
C GLN A 103 -13.27 -14.10 -6.17
N ARG A 104 -13.09 -12.97 -5.52
CA ARG A 104 -14.20 -12.02 -5.32
C ARG A 104 -14.17 -11.03 -6.48
N LEU A 105 -15.31 -10.87 -7.13
CA LEU A 105 -15.47 -9.78 -8.08
C LEU A 105 -15.28 -8.45 -7.34
N PRO A 106 -14.52 -7.52 -7.92
CA PRO A 106 -14.33 -6.23 -7.29
C PRO A 106 -15.66 -5.46 -7.27
N ASP A 107 -15.93 -4.79 -6.16
CA ASP A 107 -17.05 -3.87 -6.05
C ASP A 107 -16.82 -2.67 -6.96
N ILE A 108 -17.59 -2.53 -8.02
CA ILE A 108 -17.52 -1.40 -8.94
C ILE A 108 -18.41 -0.27 -8.39
N VAL A 109 -17.90 0.95 -8.39
CA VAL A 109 -18.67 2.16 -8.05
C VAL A 109 -19.30 2.69 -9.31
N THR A 110 -20.62 2.88 -9.30
CA THR A 110 -21.31 3.55 -10.41
C THR A 110 -21.02 5.05 -10.43
N VAL A 111 -21.34 5.71 -11.54
CA VAL A 111 -21.15 7.17 -11.69
C VAL A 111 -21.96 7.93 -10.62
N GLU A 112 -23.19 7.49 -10.35
CA GLU A 112 -24.09 8.09 -9.37
C GLU A 112 -23.56 7.88 -7.94
N GLU A 113 -23.03 6.69 -7.64
CA GLU A 113 -22.39 6.41 -6.36
C GLU A 113 -21.14 7.27 -6.17
N ALA A 114 -20.31 7.41 -7.20
CA ALA A 114 -19.13 8.27 -7.18
C ALA A 114 -19.52 9.76 -6.96
N ALA A 115 -20.52 10.24 -7.65
CA ALA A 115 -21.02 11.61 -7.46
C ALA A 115 -21.49 11.85 -6.02
N ARG A 116 -22.22 10.89 -5.41
CA ARG A 116 -22.62 10.96 -4.00
C ARG A 116 -21.42 10.97 -3.04
N LEU A 117 -20.40 10.15 -3.29
CA LEU A 117 -19.16 10.13 -2.50
C LEU A 117 -18.45 11.49 -2.57
N PHE A 118 -18.33 12.07 -3.75
CA PHE A 118 -17.68 13.37 -3.91
C PHE A 118 -18.50 14.48 -3.21
N ALA A 119 -19.81 14.49 -3.34
CA ALA A 119 -20.69 15.45 -2.68
C ALA A 119 -20.61 15.34 -1.15
N ALA A 120 -20.60 14.13 -0.61
CA ALA A 120 -20.52 13.87 0.84
C ALA A 120 -19.12 14.16 1.42
N THR A 121 -18.07 14.25 0.59
CA THR A 121 -16.71 14.55 1.03
C THR A 121 -16.55 16.03 1.34
N ARG A 122 -16.63 16.42 2.62
CA ARG A 122 -16.58 17.81 3.07
C ARG A 122 -15.23 18.49 2.80
N CYS A 123 -14.14 17.78 3.00
CA CYS A 123 -12.80 18.32 2.82
C CYS A 123 -12.42 18.40 1.35
N LEU A 124 -12.16 19.62 0.85
CA LEU A 124 -11.85 19.87 -0.56
C LEU A 124 -10.66 19.04 -1.08
N SER A 125 -9.57 18.97 -0.34
CA SER A 125 -8.38 18.20 -0.76
C SER A 125 -8.69 16.72 -0.99
N TYR A 126 -9.47 16.11 -0.09
CA TYR A 126 -9.89 14.71 -0.25
C TYR A 126 -10.93 14.55 -1.35
N ARG A 127 -11.86 15.50 -1.50
CA ARG A 127 -12.85 15.47 -2.58
C ARG A 127 -12.18 15.50 -3.95
N VAL A 128 -11.27 16.44 -4.17
CA VAL A 128 -10.52 16.55 -5.43
C VAL A 128 -9.62 15.33 -5.64
N PHE A 129 -9.00 14.82 -4.58
CA PHE A 129 -8.20 13.60 -4.65
C PHE A 129 -9.04 12.39 -5.12
N PHE A 130 -10.20 12.15 -4.48
CA PHE A 130 -11.08 11.03 -4.85
C PHE A 130 -11.61 11.17 -6.28
N PHE A 131 -12.03 12.36 -6.68
CA PHE A 131 -12.42 12.63 -8.05
C PHE A 131 -11.28 12.32 -9.03
N THR A 132 -10.06 12.75 -8.74
CA THR A 132 -8.90 12.55 -9.61
C THR A 132 -8.54 11.07 -9.78
N ILE A 133 -8.46 10.32 -8.68
CA ILE A 133 -8.14 8.89 -8.77
C ILE A 133 -9.25 8.09 -9.46
N TYR A 134 -10.51 8.50 -9.32
CA TYR A 134 -11.64 7.91 -10.02
C TYR A 134 -11.58 8.21 -11.51
N SER A 135 -11.48 9.49 -11.89
CA SER A 135 -11.54 9.93 -13.29
C SER A 135 -10.35 9.44 -14.14
N MET A 136 -9.21 9.16 -13.54
CA MET A 136 -8.00 8.69 -14.22
C MET A 136 -7.65 7.22 -13.95
N GLY A 137 -8.45 6.49 -13.18
CA GLY A 137 -8.18 5.08 -12.85
C GLY A 137 -6.87 4.87 -12.07
N LEU A 138 -6.50 5.81 -11.20
CA LEU A 138 -5.26 5.73 -10.44
C LEU A 138 -5.41 4.88 -9.17
N ARG A 139 -4.36 4.14 -8.85
CA ARG A 139 -4.25 3.54 -7.52
C ARG A 139 -4.04 4.63 -6.46
N LEU A 140 -4.50 4.37 -5.24
CA LEU A 140 -4.34 5.31 -4.13
C LEU A 140 -2.90 5.83 -3.99
N GLY A 141 -1.92 4.93 -4.06
CA GLY A 141 -0.51 5.31 -3.94
C GLY A 141 0.01 6.12 -5.13
N GLU A 142 -0.48 5.84 -6.32
CA GLU A 142 -0.16 6.60 -7.52
C GLU A 142 -0.70 8.03 -7.42
N GLY A 143 -1.96 8.19 -7.02
CA GLY A 143 -2.55 9.51 -6.81
C GLY A 143 -1.82 10.34 -5.74
N LEU A 144 -1.40 9.71 -4.63
CA LEU A 144 -0.63 10.39 -3.57
C LEU A 144 0.77 10.82 -4.03
N ALA A 145 1.37 10.10 -4.97
CA ALA A 145 2.71 10.38 -5.48
C ALA A 145 2.73 11.42 -6.61
N LEU A 146 1.58 11.87 -7.11
CA LEU A 146 1.50 12.82 -8.23
C LEU A 146 2.16 14.16 -7.89
N ARG A 147 3.01 14.60 -8.79
CA ARG A 147 3.66 15.90 -8.75
C ARG A 147 3.13 16.82 -9.86
N LEU A 148 3.31 18.11 -9.72
CA LEU A 148 2.93 19.07 -10.77
C LEU A 148 3.65 18.79 -12.09
N GLY A 149 4.93 18.43 -12.04
CA GLY A 149 5.73 18.11 -13.22
C GLY A 149 5.34 16.82 -13.93
N ASP A 150 4.43 16.01 -13.35
CA ASP A 150 3.94 14.81 -14.01
C ASP A 150 2.78 15.09 -14.97
N ILE A 151 2.23 16.32 -14.94
CA ILE A 151 1.08 16.73 -15.76
C ILE A 151 1.58 17.33 -17.07
N ASP A 152 1.32 16.64 -18.19
CA ASP A 152 1.52 17.14 -19.54
C ASP A 152 0.15 17.62 -20.08
N ALA A 153 -0.18 18.88 -19.77
CA ALA A 153 -1.46 19.47 -20.17
C ALA A 153 -1.58 19.64 -21.69
N ALA A 154 -0.45 19.86 -22.39
CA ALA A 154 -0.44 20.05 -23.84
C ALA A 154 -0.81 18.75 -24.58
N ARG A 155 -0.40 17.60 -24.03
CA ARG A 155 -0.71 16.28 -24.59
C ARG A 155 -1.84 15.56 -23.87
N ALA A 156 -2.55 16.27 -22.97
CA ALA A 156 -3.68 15.74 -22.19
C ALA A 156 -3.34 14.38 -21.51
N ARG A 157 -2.19 14.29 -20.83
CA ARG A 157 -1.74 13.07 -20.18
C ARG A 157 -1.00 13.35 -18.87
N VAL A 158 -0.90 12.31 -18.03
CA VAL A 158 -0.15 12.34 -16.76
C VAL A 158 0.81 11.16 -16.73
N GLN A 159 2.05 11.42 -16.32
CA GLN A 159 3.03 10.38 -16.05
C GLN A 159 2.82 9.82 -14.65
N VAL A 160 2.50 8.54 -14.54
CA VAL A 160 2.44 7.81 -13.28
C VAL A 160 3.75 7.08 -13.09
N ARG A 161 4.52 7.52 -12.11
CA ARG A 161 5.85 6.97 -11.80
C ARG A 161 5.73 5.78 -10.84
N ASP A 162 6.71 4.87 -10.88
CA ASP A 162 6.83 3.74 -9.97
C ASP A 162 5.53 2.94 -9.82
N ALA A 163 4.79 2.75 -10.91
CA ALA A 163 3.60 1.91 -10.91
C ALA A 163 3.96 0.45 -10.55
N LYS A 164 2.96 -0.42 -10.35
CA LYS A 164 3.17 -1.81 -9.97
C LYS A 164 4.23 -2.49 -10.89
N GLY A 165 5.31 -2.95 -10.29
CA GLY A 165 6.45 -3.55 -11.02
C GLY A 165 7.54 -2.53 -11.41
N ASN A 166 7.57 -1.36 -10.79
CA ASN A 166 8.56 -0.30 -11.03
C ASN A 166 8.59 0.16 -12.50
N ARG A 167 7.41 0.28 -13.13
CA ARG A 167 7.26 0.74 -14.51
C ARG A 167 6.45 2.02 -14.54
N ASP A 168 6.97 3.01 -15.24
CA ASP A 168 6.22 4.23 -15.51
C ASP A 168 5.13 3.96 -16.56
N ARG A 169 4.02 4.67 -16.44
CA ARG A 169 2.95 4.62 -17.43
C ARG A 169 2.35 6.00 -17.65
N LEU A 170 1.86 6.26 -18.85
CA LEU A 170 1.07 7.44 -19.17
C LEU A 170 -0.41 7.11 -19.03
N VAL A 171 -1.14 8.06 -18.45
CA VAL A 171 -2.60 7.97 -18.26
C VAL A 171 -3.23 9.19 -18.92
N PRO A 172 -4.33 9.02 -19.68
CA PRO A 172 -5.09 10.15 -20.22
C PRO A 172 -5.55 11.10 -19.11
N LEU A 173 -5.48 12.40 -19.37
CA LEU A 173 -5.95 13.45 -18.48
C LEU A 173 -7.21 14.11 -19.10
N PRO A 174 -8.41 13.77 -18.62
CA PRO A 174 -9.64 14.40 -19.12
C PRO A 174 -9.65 15.91 -18.87
N ALA A 175 -10.14 16.68 -19.82
CA ALA A 175 -10.20 18.15 -19.72
C ALA A 175 -10.97 18.64 -18.46
N PRO A 176 -12.09 18.03 -18.05
CA PRO A 176 -12.74 18.38 -16.79
C PRO A 176 -11.84 18.16 -15.58
N THR A 177 -11.06 17.07 -15.57
CA THR A 177 -10.13 16.76 -14.48
C THR A 177 -9.01 17.79 -14.40
N LEU A 178 -8.41 18.13 -15.54
CA LEU A 178 -7.40 19.21 -15.60
C LEU A 178 -7.95 20.55 -15.07
N SER A 179 -9.18 20.91 -15.43
CA SER A 179 -9.83 22.13 -14.94
C SER A 179 -9.99 22.12 -13.41
N VAL A 180 -10.43 20.99 -12.83
CA VAL A 180 -10.57 20.83 -11.37
C VAL A 180 -9.20 20.92 -10.69
N LEU A 181 -8.18 20.25 -11.24
CA LEU A 181 -6.82 20.28 -10.70
C LEU A 181 -6.20 21.67 -10.74
N ARG A 182 -6.40 22.44 -11.80
CA ARG A 182 -5.94 23.84 -11.90
C ARG A 182 -6.56 24.72 -10.82
N ARG A 183 -7.89 24.64 -10.64
CA ARG A 183 -8.61 25.39 -9.59
C ARG A 183 -8.12 24.98 -8.19
N PHE A 184 -7.92 23.71 -7.96
CA PHE A 184 -7.41 23.22 -6.69
C PHE A 184 -5.99 23.70 -6.42
N TRP A 185 -5.10 23.67 -7.42
CA TRP A 185 -3.73 24.16 -7.28
C TRP A 185 -3.68 25.67 -6.96
N GLN A 186 -4.58 26.48 -7.55
CA GLN A 186 -4.68 27.91 -7.26
C GLN A 186 -4.90 28.23 -5.76
N ILE A 187 -5.50 27.30 -5.03
CA ILE A 187 -5.77 27.46 -3.59
C ILE A 187 -4.52 27.23 -2.75
N HIS A 188 -3.77 26.17 -3.04
CA HIS A 188 -2.61 25.82 -2.19
C HIS A 188 -1.26 26.25 -2.77
N ARG A 189 -1.14 26.39 -4.08
CA ARG A 189 0.07 26.82 -4.82
C ARG A 189 1.37 26.11 -4.40
N ASN A 190 1.30 24.85 -4.00
CA ASN A 190 2.48 24.05 -3.70
C ASN A 190 3.31 23.86 -4.96
N ALA A 191 4.63 23.99 -4.88
CA ALA A 191 5.51 23.93 -6.05
C ALA A 191 5.81 22.50 -6.52
N GLN A 192 5.58 21.49 -5.68
CA GLN A 192 5.97 20.11 -5.97
C GLN A 192 4.76 19.17 -6.06
N TRP A 193 3.93 19.15 -5.03
CA TRP A 193 2.87 18.16 -4.87
C TRP A 193 1.54 18.62 -5.46
N LEU A 194 0.90 17.76 -6.22
CA LEU A 194 -0.47 17.99 -6.67
C LEU A 194 -1.46 17.93 -5.50
N PHE A 195 -1.18 17.04 -4.55
CA PHE A 195 -1.93 16.88 -3.30
C PHE A 195 -1.01 16.99 -2.11
N PRO A 196 -0.67 18.22 -1.66
CA PRO A 196 0.21 18.45 -0.52
C PRO A 196 -0.43 18.05 0.81
N SER A 197 0.41 17.79 1.82
CA SER A 197 -0.03 17.52 3.19
C SER A 197 -0.91 18.67 3.71
N ARG A 198 -1.88 18.31 4.56
CA ARG A 198 -2.80 19.25 5.21
C ARG A 198 -2.42 19.58 6.66
N GLN A 199 -1.30 19.06 7.15
CA GLN A 199 -0.81 19.41 8.48
C GLN A 199 -0.50 20.91 8.53
N GLY A 200 -1.07 21.62 9.53
CA GLY A 200 -0.97 23.07 9.64
C GLY A 200 -1.99 23.87 8.82
N GLY A 201 -2.98 23.22 8.20
CA GLY A 201 -4.08 23.87 7.48
C GLY A 201 -3.75 24.25 6.03
N ALA A 202 -4.59 25.09 5.43
CA ALA A 202 -4.48 25.46 4.02
C ALA A 202 -3.23 26.33 3.72
N ALA A 203 -2.86 27.21 4.63
CA ALA A 203 -1.67 28.06 4.48
C ALA A 203 -0.38 27.22 4.45
N ALA A 204 -0.27 26.24 5.34
CA ALA A 204 0.88 25.34 5.39
C ALA A 204 0.99 24.41 4.17
N ALA A 205 -0.10 24.17 3.46
CA ALA A 205 -0.11 23.32 2.28
C ALA A 205 0.82 23.85 1.16
N ARG A 206 1.03 25.17 1.08
CA ARG A 206 1.93 25.78 0.09
C ARG A 206 3.38 25.32 0.29
N GLU A 207 3.83 25.20 1.52
CA GLU A 207 5.20 24.84 1.88
C GLU A 207 5.37 23.37 2.24
N ALA A 208 4.29 22.59 2.15
CA ALA A 208 4.30 21.18 2.52
C ALA A 208 5.33 20.40 1.68
N ARG A 209 6.26 19.74 2.37
CA ARG A 209 7.28 18.88 1.75
C ARG A 209 6.82 17.45 1.53
N LEU A 210 5.69 17.08 2.11
CA LEU A 210 5.09 15.73 2.00
C LEU A 210 3.74 15.80 1.31
N PRO A 211 3.31 14.73 0.64
CA PRO A 211 1.97 14.62 0.08
C PRO A 211 0.92 14.40 1.16
N LEU A 212 -0.35 14.33 0.77
CA LEU A 212 -1.46 13.91 1.63
C LEU A 212 -1.14 12.60 2.34
N ASP A 213 -1.49 12.55 3.63
CA ASP A 213 -1.33 11.34 4.42
C ASP A 213 -2.26 10.23 3.94
N ARG A 214 -1.69 9.05 3.72
CA ARG A 214 -2.41 7.85 3.28
C ARG A 214 -3.49 7.43 4.29
N GLY A 215 -3.17 7.47 5.58
CA GLY A 215 -4.09 7.08 6.66
C GLY A 215 -5.31 7.98 6.69
N GLY A 216 -5.11 9.29 6.61
CA GLY A 216 -6.18 10.28 6.56
C GLY A 216 -7.09 10.12 5.33
N VAL A 217 -6.51 9.87 4.15
CA VAL A 217 -7.26 9.59 2.93
C VAL A 217 -8.12 8.33 3.09
N GLN A 218 -7.53 7.23 3.57
CA GLN A 218 -8.24 5.95 3.75
C GLN A 218 -9.35 6.05 4.80
N THR A 219 -9.09 6.72 5.92
CA THR A 219 -10.09 6.92 6.99
C THR A 219 -11.25 7.77 6.51
N THR A 220 -10.94 8.87 5.79
CA THR A 220 -11.99 9.73 5.21
C THR A 220 -12.84 8.95 4.20
N LEU A 221 -12.21 8.17 3.32
CA LEU A 221 -12.96 7.39 2.34
C LEU A 221 -13.88 6.36 3.00
N ARG A 222 -13.40 5.62 4.02
CA ARG A 222 -14.25 4.67 4.75
C ARG A 222 -15.46 5.36 5.37
N ARG A 223 -15.24 6.50 6.03
CA ARG A 223 -16.30 7.28 6.64
C ARG A 223 -17.34 7.72 5.61
N VAL A 224 -16.90 8.30 4.49
CA VAL A 224 -17.81 8.78 3.43
C VAL A 224 -18.60 7.62 2.80
N VAL A 225 -17.98 6.46 2.59
CA VAL A 225 -18.66 5.25 2.10
C VAL A 225 -19.76 4.81 3.07
N GLN A 226 -19.49 4.85 4.39
CA GLN A 226 -20.48 4.56 5.43
C GLN A 226 -21.60 5.59 5.44
N ASP A 227 -21.28 6.89 5.42
CA ASP A 227 -22.25 7.99 5.40
C ASP A 227 -23.19 7.89 4.18
N CYS A 228 -22.66 7.49 3.03
CA CYS A 228 -23.44 7.23 1.81
C CYS A 228 -24.19 5.90 1.80
N ARG A 229 -24.08 5.08 2.85
CA ARG A 229 -24.68 3.73 2.98
C ARG A 229 -24.37 2.81 1.79
N LEU A 230 -23.18 2.92 1.23
CA LEU A 230 -22.77 2.04 0.15
C LEU A 230 -22.31 0.69 0.72
N LYS A 231 -22.95 -0.40 0.31
CA LYS A 231 -22.59 -1.78 0.71
C LYS A 231 -21.35 -2.24 -0.08
N LYS A 232 -20.19 -1.61 0.13
CA LYS A 232 -18.94 -1.95 -0.56
C LYS A 232 -17.88 -2.43 0.44
N THR A 233 -17.32 -3.59 0.18
CA THR A 233 -16.47 -4.32 1.15
C THR A 233 -15.04 -3.77 1.26
N SER A 234 -14.54 -3.04 0.23
CA SER A 234 -13.14 -2.57 0.19
C SER A 234 -12.99 -1.19 -0.44
N PRO A 235 -13.12 -0.11 0.36
CA PRO A 235 -13.10 1.26 -0.15
C PRO A 235 -11.91 1.67 -1.03
N PRO A 236 -10.64 1.25 -0.77
CA PRO A 236 -9.51 1.69 -1.62
C PRO A 236 -9.43 0.99 -2.98
N THR A 237 -9.98 -0.21 -3.09
CA THR A 237 -9.97 -1.01 -4.33
C THR A 237 -11.10 -0.58 -5.27
N VAL A 238 -12.15 -0.02 -4.71
CA VAL A 238 -13.38 0.39 -5.40
C VAL A 238 -13.12 1.37 -6.55
N PHE A 239 -12.20 2.34 -6.36
CA PHE A 239 -11.87 3.30 -7.41
C PHE A 239 -10.91 2.75 -8.47
N ALA A 240 -10.02 1.81 -8.11
CA ALA A 240 -9.04 1.27 -9.05
C ALA A 240 -9.65 0.32 -10.08
N THR A 241 -10.81 -0.25 -9.82
CA THR A 241 -11.44 -1.27 -10.67
C THR A 241 -12.51 -0.71 -11.60
N ALA A 242 -13.09 0.46 -11.27
CA ALA A 242 -14.15 1.06 -12.07
C ALA A 242 -13.76 1.37 -13.54
N MET A 243 -12.47 1.48 -13.86
CA MET A 243 -11.99 1.81 -15.20
C MET A 243 -11.37 0.64 -15.99
N GLN A 244 -11.32 -0.58 -15.45
CA GLN A 244 -10.84 -1.74 -16.24
C GLN A 244 -11.93 -2.37 -17.13
N LEU A 245 -13.16 -1.84 -17.10
CA LEU A 245 -14.34 -2.39 -17.80
C LEU A 245 -14.97 -1.43 -18.80
N THR A 246 -14.33 -0.32 -19.13
CA THR A 246 -14.65 0.55 -20.27
C THR A 246 -13.43 0.63 -21.18
#